data_0770f53e54efad8c16047c92da1dd14e
#
_entry.id   0770f53e54efad8c16047c92da1dd14e
#
_cell.length_a   1.000
_cell.length_b   1.000
_cell.length_c   1.000
_cell.angle_alpha   90.00
_cell.angle_beta   90.00
_cell.angle_gamma   90.00
#
_symmetry.space_group_name_H-M   'P 1'
#
loop_
_entity.id
_entity.type
_entity.pdbx_description
1 polymer ?
#
loop_
_entity_poly.entity_id
_entity_poly.type
_entity_poly.pdbx_seq_one_letter_code
_entity_poly.pdbx_strand_id
1 'polypeptide(L)'
;MRTKKIEFTGSQGTPLAARLELPAGMPRAYALFAHCFTCGKDQVAATRISRALTGFGVAVLRFDFTGLGGSGGDFGNTGFSSNVDDLVLAASYLRTHHEAPTLLIGHSLGGSAVLAAKHRIPEVRAVATIGAPADPSHVAHLLGADTSEIERSGEAEVSLAGRTFRIRQQFLDDIAEQPQASRIAHLDAALLVLHSPIDKLVGPENARKIFDTARHPKSFISLDGADHLLTDPDDAEYVASVLAAWASRYVLADRPGEGYVTVTDSGEGPLGQTVTAGRHSLPADEPVPIGVDSGPTPYDLLLAALGACTSMTLRMYADRKQLPLDRVTVQLRHSRIHAEDCASCETKTGLLDRIERTIHLDGDLTPEQRERLLQIADKCPVHRTLKSEIDIRTTES
;
A
#
# COMPACT_ATOMS: atom_id res chain seq x y z
N MET A 1 -4.21 -5.64 7.36
CA MET A 1 -2.94 -4.84 7.47
C MET A 1 -2.11 -5.39 8.62
N ARG A 2 -0.81 -5.59 8.44
CA ARG A 2 0.10 -6.15 9.45
C ARG A 2 1.35 -5.30 9.56
N THR A 3 1.79 -4.98 10.81
CA THR A 3 3.03 -4.24 11.08
C THR A 3 4.08 -5.19 11.64
N LYS A 4 5.26 -5.25 11.02
CA LYS A 4 6.43 -5.98 11.55
C LYS A 4 7.44 -4.99 12.11
N LYS A 5 7.95 -5.25 13.33
CA LYS A 5 9.15 -4.58 13.84
C LYS A 5 10.36 -5.21 13.18
N ILE A 6 11.29 -4.39 12.72
CA ILE A 6 12.49 -4.79 12.00
C ILE A 6 13.67 -4.02 12.57
N GLU A 7 14.82 -4.67 12.58
CA GLU A 7 16.12 -4.04 12.81
C GLU A 7 17.07 -4.44 11.69
N PHE A 8 17.89 -3.51 11.23
CA PHE A 8 18.95 -3.76 10.26
C PHE A 8 20.15 -2.86 10.57
N THR A 9 21.33 -3.22 10.08
CA THR A 9 22.56 -2.47 10.33
C THR A 9 22.61 -1.18 9.54
N GLY A 10 22.79 -0.05 10.22
CA GLY A 10 22.91 1.30 9.64
C GLY A 10 24.36 1.68 9.27
N SER A 11 24.52 2.92 8.80
CA SER A 11 25.79 3.46 8.28
C SER A 11 26.93 3.51 9.29
N GLN A 12 26.64 3.58 10.59
CA GLN A 12 27.62 3.52 11.67
C GLN A 12 27.84 2.10 12.24
N GLY A 13 27.33 1.06 11.58
CA GLY A 13 27.41 -0.32 12.07
C GLY A 13 26.49 -0.64 13.25
N THR A 14 25.62 0.29 13.64
CA THR A 14 24.65 0.12 14.74
C THR A 14 23.27 -0.27 14.20
N PRO A 15 22.42 -0.93 15.03
CA PRO A 15 21.08 -1.31 14.58
C PRO A 15 20.18 -0.08 14.38
N LEU A 16 19.47 -0.06 13.25
CA LEU A 16 18.40 0.90 12.97
C LEU A 16 17.04 0.26 13.21
N ALA A 17 16.23 0.94 14.00
CA ALA A 17 14.88 0.50 14.33
C ALA A 17 13.89 0.86 13.22
N ALA A 18 13.18 -0.12 12.71
CA ALA A 18 12.25 0.03 11.59
C ALA A 18 10.88 -0.61 11.85
N ARG A 19 9.91 -0.21 11.03
CA ARG A 19 8.59 -0.83 10.93
C ARG A 19 8.28 -1.06 9.46
N LEU A 20 7.89 -2.29 9.14
CA LEU A 20 7.37 -2.67 7.84
C LEU A 20 5.85 -2.81 7.94
N GLU A 21 5.15 -1.89 7.30
CA GLU A 21 3.69 -1.96 7.13
C GLU A 21 3.39 -2.82 5.89
N LEU A 22 2.62 -3.88 6.08
CA LEU A 22 2.29 -4.83 5.01
C LEU A 22 0.80 -4.75 4.67
N PRO A 23 0.43 -4.82 3.39
CA PRO A 23 -0.95 -5.00 2.97
C PRO A 23 -1.52 -6.33 3.48
N ALA A 24 -2.84 -6.49 3.42
CA ALA A 24 -3.51 -7.74 3.79
C ALA A 24 -3.12 -8.90 2.86
N GLY A 25 -2.96 -8.62 1.55
CA GLY A 25 -2.49 -9.58 0.55
C GLY A 25 -1.00 -9.44 0.24
N MET A 26 -0.55 -10.08 -0.84
CA MET A 26 0.82 -9.94 -1.33
C MET A 26 1.09 -8.48 -1.74
N PRO A 27 2.22 -7.91 -1.32
CA PRO A 27 2.61 -6.58 -1.76
C PRO A 27 2.75 -6.52 -3.29
N ARG A 28 2.29 -5.44 -3.89
CA ARG A 28 2.44 -5.14 -5.32
C ARG A 28 3.64 -4.24 -5.60
N ALA A 29 4.14 -3.60 -4.58
CA ALA A 29 5.33 -2.76 -4.58
C ALA A 29 5.84 -2.58 -3.15
N TYR A 30 7.12 -2.28 -3.02
CA TYR A 30 7.73 -1.88 -1.77
C TYR A 30 8.16 -0.41 -1.85
N ALA A 31 7.95 0.32 -0.77
CA ALA A 31 8.35 1.71 -0.62
C ALA A 31 9.23 1.89 0.61
N LEU A 32 10.16 2.87 0.54
CA LEU A 32 10.86 3.42 1.71
C LEU A 32 10.28 4.79 2.04
N PHE A 33 10.05 5.05 3.32
CA PHE A 33 9.63 6.34 3.84
C PHE A 33 10.72 6.95 4.71
N ALA A 34 11.29 8.06 4.27
CA ALA A 34 12.28 8.88 4.98
C ALA A 34 11.57 10.02 5.72
N HIS A 35 11.66 10.03 7.05
CA HIS A 35 11.06 11.07 7.89
C HIS A 35 11.88 12.37 7.93
N CYS A 36 11.33 13.42 8.52
CA CYS A 36 12.00 14.72 8.69
C CYS A 36 13.20 14.64 9.66
N PHE A 37 14.07 15.67 9.62
CA PHE A 37 15.38 15.73 10.29
C PHE A 37 15.36 15.44 11.80
N THR A 38 14.34 15.92 12.53
CA THR A 38 14.23 15.74 13.99
C THR A 38 13.12 14.81 14.41
N CYS A 39 12.49 14.15 13.45
CA CYS A 39 11.35 13.27 13.68
C CYS A 39 11.80 11.81 13.96
N GLY A 40 10.88 10.89 13.85
CA GLY A 40 11.13 9.46 13.90
C GLY A 40 10.09 8.71 13.06
N LYS A 41 10.34 7.42 12.88
CA LYS A 41 9.47 6.52 12.11
C LYS A 41 8.02 6.46 12.61
N ASP A 42 7.80 6.80 13.89
CA ASP A 42 6.48 6.75 14.54
C ASP A 42 5.74 8.10 14.51
N GLN A 43 6.26 9.11 13.76
CA GLN A 43 5.55 10.35 13.50
C GLN A 43 4.17 10.07 12.90
N VAL A 44 3.18 10.89 13.31
CA VAL A 44 1.77 10.66 12.97
C VAL A 44 1.53 10.62 11.47
N ALA A 45 2.02 11.62 10.73
CA ALA A 45 1.87 11.67 9.27
C ALA A 45 2.55 10.48 8.58
N ALA A 46 3.81 10.16 8.92
CA ALA A 46 4.54 9.02 8.36
C ALA A 46 3.79 7.70 8.59
N THR A 47 3.24 7.54 9.82
CA THR A 47 2.46 6.35 10.18
C THR A 47 1.16 6.25 9.39
N ARG A 48 0.40 7.35 9.28
CA ARG A 48 -0.88 7.39 8.55
C ARG A 48 -0.68 7.14 7.06
N ILE A 49 0.24 7.87 6.44
CA ILE A 49 0.56 7.71 5.01
C ILE A 49 0.99 6.26 4.72
N SER A 50 1.91 5.72 5.53
CA SER A 50 2.40 4.35 5.33
C SER A 50 1.29 3.31 5.45
N ARG A 51 0.41 3.45 6.45
CA ARG A 51 -0.74 2.56 6.63
C ARG A 51 -1.77 2.69 5.52
N ALA A 52 -2.11 3.90 5.10
CA ALA A 52 -3.06 4.11 4.02
C ALA A 52 -2.54 3.51 2.69
N LEU A 53 -1.24 3.60 2.41
CA LEU A 53 -0.63 2.99 1.23
C LEU A 53 -0.77 1.46 1.21
N THR A 54 -0.84 0.80 2.37
CA THR A 54 -1.08 -0.66 2.40
C THR A 54 -2.45 -1.04 1.82
N GLY A 55 -3.47 -0.18 1.96
CA GLY A 55 -4.78 -0.36 1.32
C GLY A 55 -4.73 -0.39 -0.20
N PHE A 56 -3.68 0.17 -0.79
CA PHE A 56 -3.42 0.15 -2.24
C PHE A 56 -2.42 -0.96 -2.66
N GLY A 57 -2.04 -1.83 -1.73
CA GLY A 57 -1.14 -2.94 -1.99
C GLY A 57 0.35 -2.58 -1.94
N VAL A 58 0.72 -1.43 -1.39
CA VAL A 58 2.12 -1.01 -1.23
C VAL A 58 2.59 -1.36 0.19
N ALA A 59 3.65 -2.18 0.30
CA ALA A 59 4.36 -2.37 1.56
C ALA A 59 5.29 -1.18 1.81
N VAL A 60 5.32 -0.65 3.04
CA VAL A 60 6.13 0.54 3.35
C VAL A 60 7.06 0.27 4.52
N LEU A 61 8.37 0.36 4.28
CA LEU A 61 9.39 0.36 5.32
C LEU A 61 9.68 1.80 5.73
N ARG A 62 9.48 2.11 7.01
CA ARG A 62 9.90 3.35 7.65
C ARG A 62 10.84 3.02 8.80
N PHE A 63 11.88 3.80 8.98
CA PHE A 63 12.91 3.54 9.98
C PHE A 63 13.38 4.85 10.60
N ASP A 64 13.98 4.78 11.79
CA ASP A 64 14.67 5.90 12.40
C ASP A 64 16.10 5.97 11.86
N PHE A 65 16.53 7.13 11.38
CA PHE A 65 17.92 7.35 10.99
C PHE A 65 18.88 7.15 12.18
N THR A 66 20.14 6.91 11.88
CA THR A 66 21.20 6.76 12.89
C THR A 66 21.15 7.88 13.95
N GLY A 67 21.17 7.48 15.22
CA GLY A 67 21.12 8.40 16.36
C GLY A 67 19.75 9.01 16.65
N LEU A 68 18.68 8.61 15.94
CA LEU A 68 17.31 9.11 16.15
C LEU A 68 16.37 8.00 16.64
N GLY A 69 15.35 8.39 17.36
CA GLY A 69 14.24 7.53 17.78
C GLY A 69 14.71 6.29 18.54
N GLY A 70 14.46 5.12 18.01
CA GLY A 70 14.88 3.81 18.55
C GLY A 70 16.15 3.24 17.92
N SER A 71 16.75 3.97 16.95
CA SER A 71 18.00 3.57 16.31
C SER A 71 19.22 3.85 17.16
N GLY A 72 20.22 3.00 17.03
CA GLY A 72 21.53 3.18 17.66
C GLY A 72 22.38 4.25 16.97
N GLY A 73 23.59 4.45 17.51
CA GLY A 73 24.54 5.44 17.01
C GLY A 73 24.44 6.79 17.69
N ASP A 74 25.34 7.70 17.31
CA ASP A 74 25.39 9.07 17.82
C ASP A 74 25.01 10.05 16.72
N PHE A 75 23.92 10.78 16.95
CA PHE A 75 23.43 11.79 16.01
C PHE A 75 24.48 12.88 15.72
N GLY A 76 25.29 13.27 16.71
CA GLY A 76 26.38 14.22 16.52
C GLY A 76 27.44 13.79 15.50
N ASN A 77 27.52 12.49 15.21
CA ASN A 77 28.41 11.92 14.20
C ASN A 77 27.71 11.65 12.85
N THR A 78 26.47 12.11 12.68
CA THR A 78 25.73 11.95 11.43
C THR A 78 25.86 13.18 10.55
N GLY A 79 25.66 12.97 9.25
CA GLY A 79 25.53 13.99 8.24
C GLY A 79 24.41 13.67 7.27
N PHE A 80 24.18 14.50 6.29
CA PHE A 80 23.25 14.22 5.21
C PHE A 80 23.68 12.98 4.41
N SER A 81 24.96 12.84 4.16
CA SER A 81 25.55 11.69 3.46
C SER A 81 25.30 10.38 4.20
N SER A 82 25.42 10.36 5.54
CA SER A 82 25.12 9.17 6.34
C SER A 82 23.62 8.82 6.33
N ASN A 83 22.73 9.81 6.25
CA ASN A 83 21.29 9.56 6.09
C ASN A 83 20.99 8.92 4.72
N VAL A 84 21.69 9.34 3.67
CA VAL A 84 21.61 8.70 2.34
C VAL A 84 22.11 7.27 2.41
N ASP A 85 23.22 7.00 3.16
CA ASP A 85 23.73 5.64 3.38
C ASP A 85 22.72 4.76 4.11
N ASP A 86 22.07 5.27 5.16
CA ASP A 86 21.01 4.55 5.89
C ASP A 86 19.86 4.15 4.96
N LEU A 87 19.44 5.05 4.05
CA LEU A 87 18.41 4.74 3.03
C LEU A 87 18.85 3.63 2.07
N VAL A 88 20.10 3.64 1.63
CA VAL A 88 20.66 2.58 0.77
C VAL A 88 20.72 1.24 1.49
N LEU A 89 21.07 1.24 2.78
CA LEU A 89 21.08 0.04 3.61
C LEU A 89 19.66 -0.50 3.87
N ALA A 90 18.69 0.39 4.09
CA ALA A 90 17.27 0.04 4.18
C ALA A 90 16.76 -0.62 2.89
N ALA A 91 17.16 -0.07 1.72
CA ALA A 91 16.83 -0.67 0.42
C ALA A 91 17.49 -2.04 0.25
N SER A 92 18.73 -2.21 0.70
CA SER A 92 19.44 -3.49 0.67
C SER A 92 18.79 -4.52 1.58
N TYR A 93 18.29 -4.10 2.75
CA TYR A 93 17.52 -4.96 3.63
C TYR A 93 16.25 -5.48 2.94
N LEU A 94 15.47 -4.59 2.31
CA LEU A 94 14.28 -4.99 1.56
C LEU A 94 14.63 -5.95 0.42
N ARG A 95 15.66 -5.66 -0.34
CA ARG A 95 16.12 -6.51 -1.47
C ARG A 95 16.49 -7.92 -1.02
N THR A 96 17.07 -8.05 0.17
CA THR A 96 17.55 -9.35 0.69
C THR A 96 16.42 -10.16 1.32
N HIS A 97 15.48 -9.52 2.03
CA HIS A 97 14.48 -10.21 2.85
C HIS A 97 13.07 -10.15 2.28
N HIS A 98 12.85 -9.33 1.26
CA HIS A 98 11.58 -9.06 0.59
C HIS A 98 11.83 -8.79 -0.89
N GLU A 99 11.34 -7.64 -1.39
CA GLU A 99 11.64 -7.12 -2.72
C GLU A 99 12.26 -5.72 -2.63
N ALA A 100 13.11 -5.37 -3.59
CA ALA A 100 13.72 -4.05 -3.66
C ALA A 100 12.65 -2.94 -3.74
N PRO A 101 12.87 -1.79 -3.09
CA PRO A 101 11.90 -0.70 -3.14
C PRO A 101 11.86 -0.08 -4.53
N THR A 102 10.66 0.10 -5.06
CA THR A 102 10.40 0.79 -6.33
C THR A 102 9.91 2.23 -6.14
N LEU A 103 9.55 2.60 -4.91
CA LEU A 103 9.07 3.92 -4.51
C LEU A 103 9.87 4.44 -3.31
N LEU A 104 10.37 5.67 -3.43
CA LEU A 104 10.91 6.42 -2.29
C LEU A 104 9.96 7.57 -1.95
N ILE A 105 9.69 7.75 -0.67
CA ILE A 105 8.86 8.84 -0.14
C ILE A 105 9.69 9.57 0.91
N GLY A 106 9.82 10.87 0.80
CA GLY A 106 10.58 11.65 1.76
C GLY A 106 9.84 12.91 2.22
N HIS A 107 9.80 13.11 3.54
CA HIS A 107 9.19 14.28 4.15
C HIS A 107 10.26 15.23 4.64
N SER A 108 10.13 16.52 4.33
CA SER A 108 11.07 17.56 4.73
C SER A 108 12.51 17.23 4.30
N LEU A 109 13.51 17.26 5.16
CA LEU A 109 14.88 16.86 4.82
C LEU A 109 14.98 15.41 4.30
N GLY A 110 14.11 14.52 4.78
CA GLY A 110 13.97 13.16 4.20
C GLY A 110 13.64 13.20 2.70
N GLY A 111 12.93 14.23 2.23
CA GLY A 111 12.67 14.46 0.81
C GLY A 111 13.93 14.75 0.02
N SER A 112 14.82 15.59 0.53
CA SER A 112 16.14 15.82 -0.08
C SER A 112 17.00 14.53 -0.05
N ALA A 113 16.91 13.76 1.03
CA ALA A 113 17.66 12.51 1.18
C ALA A 113 17.22 11.43 0.17
N VAL A 114 15.91 11.27 -0.09
CA VAL A 114 15.43 10.30 -1.09
C VAL A 114 15.78 10.71 -2.51
N LEU A 115 15.81 12.00 -2.83
CA LEU A 115 16.29 12.51 -4.11
C LEU A 115 17.77 12.17 -4.35
N ALA A 116 18.59 12.22 -3.29
CA ALA A 116 19.98 11.84 -3.34
C ALA A 116 20.18 10.30 -3.38
N ALA A 117 19.44 9.56 -2.54
CA ALA A 117 19.57 8.11 -2.40
C ALA A 117 19.15 7.36 -3.69
N LYS A 118 18.22 7.92 -4.48
CA LYS A 118 17.74 7.29 -5.72
C LYS A 118 18.87 6.86 -6.65
N HIS A 119 19.91 7.65 -6.77
CA HIS A 119 21.06 7.34 -7.65
C HIS A 119 21.84 6.08 -7.24
N ARG A 120 21.65 5.62 -6.01
CA ARG A 120 22.28 4.43 -5.43
C ARG A 120 21.32 3.25 -5.27
N ILE A 121 20.03 3.45 -5.63
CA ILE A 121 18.98 2.42 -5.56
C ILE A 121 18.35 2.30 -6.96
N PRO A 122 18.94 1.46 -7.83
CA PRO A 122 18.57 1.43 -9.25
C PRO A 122 17.14 0.93 -9.53
N GLU A 123 16.55 0.16 -8.62
CA GLU A 123 15.19 -0.38 -8.77
C GLU A 123 14.09 0.67 -8.58
N VAL A 124 14.43 1.83 -8.02
CA VAL A 124 13.48 2.93 -7.79
C VAL A 124 13.02 3.53 -9.12
N ARG A 125 11.72 3.51 -9.34
CA ARG A 125 11.04 4.04 -10.52
C ARG A 125 10.29 5.34 -10.25
N ALA A 126 10.00 5.61 -8.97
CA ALA A 126 9.26 6.80 -8.56
C ALA A 126 9.80 7.35 -7.24
N VAL A 127 9.83 8.68 -7.14
CA VAL A 127 10.22 9.42 -5.94
C VAL A 127 9.14 10.45 -5.64
N ALA A 128 8.71 10.53 -4.38
CA ALA A 128 7.78 11.53 -3.90
C ALA A 128 8.42 12.34 -2.77
N THR A 129 8.29 13.66 -2.85
CA THR A 129 8.74 14.59 -1.81
C THR A 129 7.55 15.33 -1.20
N ILE A 130 7.54 15.49 0.11
CA ILE A 130 6.49 16.18 0.88
C ILE A 130 7.17 17.30 1.68
N GLY A 131 6.86 18.56 1.38
CA GLY A 131 7.44 19.72 2.09
C GLY A 131 8.97 19.72 2.08
N ALA A 132 9.62 19.27 1.00
CA ALA A 132 11.07 19.07 0.96
C ALA A 132 11.83 20.34 0.54
N PRO A 133 13.00 20.61 1.16
CA PRO A 133 13.90 21.62 0.65
C PRO A 133 14.59 21.15 -0.64
N ALA A 134 14.78 22.08 -1.56
CA ALA A 134 15.47 21.81 -2.83
C ALA A 134 16.98 21.57 -2.64
N ASP A 135 17.51 22.01 -1.51
CA ASP A 135 18.90 21.87 -1.13
C ASP A 135 18.99 21.54 0.37
N PRO A 136 19.74 20.51 0.78
CA PRO A 136 19.86 20.17 2.20
C PRO A 136 20.49 21.28 3.04
N SER A 137 21.27 22.20 2.46
CA SER A 137 21.82 23.37 3.15
C SER A 137 20.75 24.30 3.75
N HIS A 138 19.49 24.19 3.28
CA HIS A 138 18.34 24.89 3.88
C HIS A 138 18.22 24.65 5.38
N VAL A 139 18.63 23.47 5.86
CA VAL A 139 18.61 23.15 7.30
C VAL A 139 19.46 24.10 8.12
N ALA A 140 20.56 24.64 7.56
CA ALA A 140 21.40 25.62 8.25
C ALA A 140 20.60 26.87 8.69
N HIS A 141 19.58 27.27 7.90
CA HIS A 141 18.72 28.39 8.27
C HIS A 141 17.84 28.09 9.50
N LEU A 142 17.51 26.83 9.74
CA LEU A 142 16.74 26.40 10.91
C LEU A 142 17.59 26.40 12.19
N LEU A 143 18.90 26.33 12.04
CA LEU A 143 19.85 26.41 13.16
C LEU A 143 20.08 27.87 13.62
N GLY A 144 19.80 28.86 12.77
CA GLY A 144 19.84 30.28 13.13
C GLY A 144 21.18 30.74 13.72
N ALA A 145 21.16 31.37 14.90
CA ALA A 145 22.36 31.88 15.59
C ALA A 145 23.32 30.75 16.02
N ASP A 146 22.84 29.52 16.19
CA ASP A 146 23.65 28.37 16.60
C ASP A 146 24.65 27.96 15.50
N THR A 147 24.43 28.32 14.23
CA THR A 147 25.39 28.12 13.13
C THR A 147 26.72 28.79 13.42
N SER A 148 26.71 30.07 13.90
CA SER A 148 27.95 30.81 14.26
C SER A 148 28.66 30.19 15.46
N GLU A 149 27.94 29.58 16.39
CA GLU A 149 28.53 28.86 17.52
C GLU A 149 29.22 27.56 17.03
N ILE A 150 28.57 26.82 16.12
CA ILE A 150 29.13 25.59 15.52
C ILE A 150 30.42 25.94 14.77
N GLU A 151 30.41 27.00 13.94
CA GLU A 151 31.59 27.44 13.19
C GLU A 151 32.77 27.87 14.10
N ARG A 152 32.47 28.42 15.27
CA ARG A 152 33.49 28.90 16.19
C ARG A 152 34.08 27.80 17.08
N SER A 153 33.23 26.92 17.61
CA SER A 153 33.59 25.89 18.61
C SER A 153 33.66 24.46 18.06
N GLY A 154 33.29 24.27 16.79
CA GLY A 154 33.27 22.97 16.15
C GLY A 154 31.99 22.16 16.41
N GLU A 155 31.22 22.52 17.44
CA GLU A 155 29.92 21.92 17.76
C GLU A 155 29.05 22.85 18.63
N ALA A 156 27.72 22.64 18.56
CA ALA A 156 26.80 23.30 19.49
C ALA A 156 25.62 22.38 19.84
N GLU A 157 24.99 22.66 20.98
CA GLU A 157 23.69 22.08 21.32
C GLU A 157 22.57 22.95 20.75
N VAL A 158 21.78 22.40 19.84
CA VAL A 158 20.72 23.11 19.13
C VAL A 158 19.37 22.54 19.54
N SER A 159 18.43 23.41 19.91
CA SER A 159 17.06 22.99 20.22
C SER A 159 16.20 23.03 18.96
N LEU A 160 15.78 21.86 18.47
CA LEU A 160 14.94 21.70 17.31
C LEU A 160 13.67 20.92 17.68
N ALA A 161 12.50 21.49 17.39
CA ALA A 161 11.20 20.88 17.69
C ALA A 161 11.05 20.41 19.15
N GLY A 162 11.61 21.19 20.12
CA GLY A 162 11.54 20.87 21.55
C GLY A 162 12.49 19.77 22.02
N ARG A 163 13.44 19.36 21.20
CA ARG A 163 14.48 18.38 21.53
C ARG A 163 15.86 18.99 21.30
N THR A 164 16.83 18.67 22.16
CA THR A 164 18.22 19.13 22.04
C THR A 164 19.03 18.13 21.25
N PHE A 165 19.75 18.62 20.25
CA PHE A 165 20.66 17.85 19.41
C PHE A 165 22.04 18.48 19.43
N ARG A 166 23.07 17.65 19.46
CA ARG A 166 24.44 18.09 19.24
C ARG A 166 24.71 18.09 17.74
N ILE A 167 25.01 19.26 17.18
CA ILE A 167 25.35 19.47 15.77
C ILE A 167 26.83 19.85 15.69
N ARG A 168 27.56 19.18 14.82
CA ARG A 168 28.99 19.43 14.58
C ARG A 168 29.22 20.15 13.27
N GLN A 169 30.38 20.80 13.13
CA GLN A 169 30.84 21.47 11.91
C GLN A 169 30.76 20.55 10.69
N GLN A 170 31.15 19.27 10.87
CA GLN A 170 31.06 18.26 9.81
C GLN A 170 29.68 18.15 9.19
N PHE A 171 28.60 18.32 9.96
CA PHE A 171 27.25 18.30 9.41
C PHE A 171 27.00 19.50 8.49
N LEU A 172 27.47 20.70 8.87
CA LEU A 172 27.33 21.91 8.05
C LEU A 172 28.12 21.79 6.75
N ASP A 173 29.34 21.30 6.83
CA ASP A 173 30.20 21.05 5.67
C ASP A 173 29.57 20.03 4.71
N ASP A 174 29.06 18.93 5.24
CA ASP A 174 28.41 17.86 4.45
C ASP A 174 27.16 18.38 3.71
N ILE A 175 26.27 19.15 4.36
CA ILE A 175 25.07 19.69 3.69
C ILE A 175 25.41 20.76 2.65
N ALA A 176 26.51 21.50 2.81
CA ALA A 176 26.93 22.55 1.88
C ALA A 176 27.54 21.97 0.59
N GLU A 177 28.15 20.80 0.64
CA GLU A 177 28.83 20.16 -0.48
C GLU A 177 27.93 19.28 -1.37
N GLN A 178 26.62 19.22 -1.09
CA GLN A 178 25.72 18.31 -1.81
C GLN A 178 25.41 18.79 -3.23
N PRO A 179 25.65 18.00 -4.29
CA PRO A 179 25.32 18.34 -5.67
C PRO A 179 23.82 18.11 -5.95
N GLN A 180 22.93 18.65 -5.11
CA GLN A 180 21.51 18.29 -5.10
C GLN A 180 20.78 18.69 -6.40
N ALA A 181 21.09 19.84 -6.95
CA ALA A 181 20.51 20.29 -8.21
C ALA A 181 20.84 19.34 -9.38
N SER A 182 22.07 18.82 -9.44
CA SER A 182 22.47 17.82 -10.43
C SER A 182 21.73 16.50 -10.24
N ARG A 183 21.57 16.05 -9.00
CA ARG A 183 20.80 14.83 -8.67
C ARG A 183 19.35 14.94 -9.09
N ILE A 184 18.71 16.08 -8.85
CA ILE A 184 17.33 16.35 -9.27
C ILE A 184 17.23 16.38 -10.81
N ALA A 185 18.15 17.04 -11.50
CA ALA A 185 18.15 17.15 -12.96
C ALA A 185 18.33 15.79 -13.67
N HIS A 186 19.00 14.84 -13.03
CA HIS A 186 19.28 13.49 -13.57
C HIS A 186 18.63 12.39 -12.72
N LEU A 187 17.44 12.63 -12.18
CA LEU A 187 16.78 11.71 -11.26
C LEU A 187 16.47 10.33 -11.87
N ASP A 188 16.21 10.28 -13.18
CA ASP A 188 15.86 9.05 -13.93
C ASP A 188 14.78 8.21 -13.27
N ALA A 189 13.78 8.88 -12.70
CA ALA A 189 12.59 8.31 -12.09
C ALA A 189 11.44 9.32 -12.21
N ALA A 190 10.20 8.84 -12.10
CA ALA A 190 9.06 9.73 -11.98
C ALA A 190 9.12 10.51 -10.66
N LEU A 191 8.85 11.80 -10.71
CA LEU A 191 8.88 12.68 -9.54
C LEU A 191 7.48 13.21 -9.22
N LEU A 192 7.07 13.10 -7.95
CA LEU A 192 5.92 13.80 -7.38
C LEU A 192 6.41 14.78 -6.32
N VAL A 193 6.07 16.05 -6.47
CA VAL A 193 6.31 17.09 -5.48
C VAL A 193 4.99 17.46 -4.82
N LEU A 194 4.87 17.23 -3.51
CA LEU A 194 3.74 17.65 -2.69
C LEU A 194 4.21 18.76 -1.74
N HIS A 195 3.55 19.91 -1.74
CA HIS A 195 3.98 21.02 -0.91
C HIS A 195 2.83 21.95 -0.55
N SER A 196 2.83 22.42 0.69
CA SER A 196 1.85 23.41 1.14
C SER A 196 2.26 24.83 0.73
N PRO A 197 1.34 25.64 0.15
CA PRO A 197 1.64 27.02 -0.19
C PRO A 197 1.83 27.93 1.02
N ILE A 198 1.43 27.47 2.21
CA ILE A 198 1.54 28.20 3.47
C ILE A 198 2.62 27.63 4.41
N ASP A 199 3.45 26.72 3.92
CA ASP A 199 4.57 26.15 4.69
C ASP A 199 5.56 27.24 5.10
N LYS A 200 5.74 27.40 6.42
CA LYS A 200 6.64 28.41 7.01
C LYS A 200 8.02 27.88 7.39
N LEU A 201 8.18 26.54 7.36
CA LEU A 201 9.46 25.90 7.69
C LEU A 201 10.30 25.67 6.44
N VAL A 202 9.67 25.15 5.40
CA VAL A 202 10.27 25.01 4.07
C VAL A 202 9.37 25.74 3.08
N GLY A 203 9.76 26.93 2.67
CA GLY A 203 8.94 27.78 1.82
C GLY A 203 8.62 27.14 0.46
N PRO A 204 7.46 27.45 -0.16
CA PRO A 204 6.97 26.81 -1.38
C PRO A 204 7.88 27.05 -2.60
N GLU A 205 8.80 28.02 -2.56
CA GLU A 205 9.83 28.22 -3.57
C GLU A 205 10.75 27.00 -3.73
N ASN A 206 10.92 26.20 -2.67
CA ASN A 206 11.68 24.96 -2.73
C ASN A 206 11.00 23.93 -3.66
N ALA A 207 9.68 23.76 -3.53
CA ALA A 207 8.91 22.88 -4.40
C ALA A 207 9.03 23.31 -5.87
N ARG A 208 8.93 24.61 -6.14
CA ARG A 208 9.13 25.18 -7.48
C ARG A 208 10.53 24.85 -7.99
N LYS A 209 11.58 25.08 -7.18
CA LYS A 209 12.96 24.81 -7.56
C LYS A 209 13.20 23.33 -7.87
N ILE A 210 12.66 22.40 -7.06
CA ILE A 210 12.72 20.96 -7.33
C ILE A 210 12.01 20.64 -8.64
N PHE A 211 10.78 21.14 -8.81
CA PHE A 211 9.97 20.86 -9.97
C PHE A 211 10.60 21.41 -11.27
N ASP A 212 11.08 22.65 -11.26
CA ASP A 212 11.69 23.28 -12.44
C ASP A 212 12.99 22.58 -12.84
N THR A 213 13.79 22.12 -11.87
CA THR A 213 15.07 21.43 -12.09
C THR A 213 14.89 20.01 -12.62
N ALA A 214 13.86 19.29 -12.18
CA ALA A 214 13.63 17.91 -12.56
C ALA A 214 13.20 17.79 -14.04
N ARG A 215 13.56 16.67 -14.67
CA ARG A 215 13.05 16.27 -15.99
C ARG A 215 11.74 15.48 -15.85
N HIS A 216 10.98 15.41 -16.95
CA HIS A 216 9.79 14.55 -17.01
C HIS A 216 10.17 13.06 -16.95
N PRO A 217 9.27 12.22 -16.35
CA PRO A 217 7.95 12.56 -15.85
C PRO A 217 7.98 13.20 -14.45
N LYS A 218 7.31 14.34 -14.30
CA LYS A 218 7.19 15.06 -13.03
C LYS A 218 5.77 15.59 -12.82
N SER A 219 5.32 15.62 -11.57
CA SER A 219 4.01 16.09 -11.14
C SER A 219 4.15 16.97 -9.92
N PHE A 220 3.24 17.93 -9.75
CA PHE A 220 3.13 18.79 -8.58
C PHE A 220 1.70 18.75 -8.03
N ILE A 221 1.57 18.67 -6.72
CA ILE A 221 0.30 18.77 -6.00
C ILE A 221 0.45 19.79 -4.88
N SER A 222 -0.42 20.79 -4.89
CA SER A 222 -0.56 21.74 -3.78
C SER A 222 -1.30 21.08 -2.62
N LEU A 223 -0.77 21.20 -1.41
CA LEU A 223 -1.40 20.76 -0.17
C LEU A 223 -2.03 21.99 0.50
N ASP A 224 -3.12 22.48 -0.08
CA ASP A 224 -3.76 23.72 0.35
C ASP A 224 -4.27 23.62 1.78
N GLY A 225 -3.76 24.51 2.65
CA GLY A 225 -4.14 24.56 4.06
C GLY A 225 -3.35 23.62 4.98
N ALA A 226 -2.58 22.68 4.46
CA ALA A 226 -1.79 21.76 5.28
C ALA A 226 -0.60 22.46 5.97
N ASP A 227 -0.30 22.08 7.20
CA ASP A 227 0.93 22.48 7.85
C ASP A 227 2.13 21.62 7.40
N HIS A 228 3.34 22.07 7.73
CA HIS A 228 4.57 21.36 7.35
C HIS A 228 4.62 19.88 7.81
N LEU A 229 4.04 19.60 8.98
CA LEU A 229 4.12 18.27 9.61
C LEU A 229 2.92 17.38 9.27
N LEU A 230 1.94 17.88 8.52
CA LEU A 230 0.68 17.19 8.21
C LEU A 230 0.01 16.69 9.50
N THR A 231 -0.20 17.62 10.44
CA THR A 231 -0.78 17.29 11.75
C THR A 231 -2.25 16.93 11.66
N ASP A 232 -2.97 17.50 10.67
CA ASP A 232 -4.33 17.12 10.37
C ASP A 232 -4.37 15.69 9.76
N PRO A 233 -5.23 14.80 10.32
CA PRO A 233 -5.44 13.47 9.76
C PRO A 233 -5.83 13.45 8.29
N ASP A 234 -6.70 14.37 7.89
CA ASP A 234 -7.28 14.41 6.54
C ASP A 234 -6.21 14.78 5.50
N ASP A 235 -5.26 15.65 5.85
CA ASP A 235 -4.12 15.98 5.00
C ASP A 235 -3.24 14.74 4.73
N ALA A 236 -2.96 13.96 5.76
CA ALA A 236 -2.14 12.75 5.62
C ALA A 236 -2.85 11.67 4.77
N GLU A 237 -4.17 11.54 4.91
CA GLU A 237 -4.97 10.60 4.10
C GLU A 237 -5.07 11.07 2.63
N TYR A 238 -5.25 12.38 2.41
CA TYR A 238 -5.21 12.96 1.06
C TYR A 238 -3.86 12.71 0.38
N VAL A 239 -2.74 12.98 1.07
CA VAL A 239 -1.39 12.71 0.57
C VAL A 239 -1.25 11.23 0.20
N ALA A 240 -1.69 10.30 1.04
CA ALA A 240 -1.60 8.88 0.77
C ALA A 240 -2.41 8.46 -0.46
N SER A 241 -3.63 9.00 -0.61
CA SER A 241 -4.52 8.72 -1.75
C SER A 241 -3.93 9.22 -3.06
N VAL A 242 -3.43 10.45 -3.08
CA VAL A 242 -2.75 11.04 -4.24
C VAL A 242 -1.49 10.25 -4.60
N LEU A 243 -0.68 9.91 -3.61
CA LEU A 243 0.55 9.14 -3.77
C LEU A 243 0.27 7.77 -4.38
N ALA A 244 -0.72 7.04 -3.85
CA ALA A 244 -1.11 5.73 -4.37
C ALA A 244 -1.63 5.81 -5.80
N ALA A 245 -2.50 6.77 -6.11
CA ALA A 245 -3.05 6.95 -7.44
C ALA A 245 -1.95 7.30 -8.47
N TRP A 246 -1.05 8.20 -8.12
CA TRP A 246 0.08 8.59 -8.96
C TRP A 246 1.10 7.47 -9.12
N ALA A 247 1.52 6.85 -8.02
CA ALA A 247 2.53 5.79 -8.01
C ALA A 247 2.07 4.54 -8.77
N SER A 248 0.75 4.26 -8.81
CA SER A 248 0.20 3.10 -9.52
C SER A 248 0.63 3.04 -10.99
N ARG A 249 0.90 4.19 -11.60
CA ARG A 249 1.34 4.30 -12.98
C ARG A 249 2.80 3.84 -13.20
N TYR A 250 3.64 3.89 -12.16
CA TYR A 250 5.07 3.72 -12.29
C TYR A 250 5.62 2.49 -11.54
N VAL A 251 5.01 2.14 -10.41
CA VAL A 251 5.62 1.18 -9.47
C VAL A 251 4.80 -0.06 -9.20
N LEU A 252 3.49 -0.03 -9.44
CA LEU A 252 2.69 -1.23 -9.20
C LEU A 252 2.97 -2.24 -10.31
N ALA A 253 3.43 -3.42 -9.91
CA ALA A 253 3.50 -4.55 -10.83
C ALA A 253 2.13 -4.79 -11.45
N ASP A 254 2.11 -5.21 -12.71
CA ASP A 254 0.91 -5.72 -13.33
C ASP A 254 0.32 -6.78 -12.41
N ARG A 255 -1.01 -6.72 -12.23
CA ARG A 255 -1.69 -7.72 -11.41
C ARG A 255 -1.39 -9.10 -11.95
N PRO A 256 -1.34 -10.14 -11.11
CA PRO A 256 -1.36 -11.51 -11.63
C PRO A 256 -2.42 -11.58 -12.72
N GLY A 257 -2.05 -12.10 -13.88
CA GLY A 257 -2.82 -12.02 -15.11
C GLY A 257 -4.31 -12.33 -14.93
N GLU A 258 -5.17 -11.81 -15.81
CA GLU A 258 -6.60 -12.10 -15.80
C GLU A 258 -6.83 -13.62 -15.64
N GLY A 259 -7.63 -14.00 -14.64
CA GLY A 259 -7.98 -15.40 -14.39
C GLY A 259 -7.42 -16.02 -13.12
N TYR A 260 -6.51 -15.35 -12.40
CA TYR A 260 -6.03 -15.87 -11.11
C TYR A 260 -6.80 -15.27 -9.92
N VAL A 261 -7.16 -16.16 -8.99
CA VAL A 261 -7.60 -15.79 -7.65
C VAL A 261 -6.50 -16.23 -6.68
N THR A 262 -6.02 -15.31 -5.86
CA THR A 262 -5.02 -15.59 -4.82
C THR A 262 -5.71 -15.57 -3.46
N VAL A 263 -5.46 -16.58 -2.66
CA VAL A 263 -5.92 -16.65 -1.27
C VAL A 263 -4.68 -16.73 -0.38
N THR A 264 -4.61 -15.86 0.61
CA THR A 264 -3.45 -15.76 1.51
C THR A 264 -3.95 -15.66 2.94
N ASP A 265 -3.28 -16.35 3.85
CA ASP A 265 -3.50 -16.21 5.29
C ASP A 265 -3.37 -14.74 5.71
N SER A 266 -4.43 -14.17 6.29
CA SER A 266 -4.46 -12.78 6.72
C SER A 266 -3.69 -12.55 8.04
N GLY A 267 -3.48 -13.61 8.84
CA GLY A 267 -2.99 -13.54 10.20
C GLY A 267 -3.99 -12.90 11.19
N GLU A 268 -5.24 -12.73 10.79
CA GLU A 268 -6.36 -12.29 11.66
C GLU A 268 -7.13 -13.53 12.11
N GLY A 269 -7.00 -13.86 13.41
CA GLY A 269 -7.58 -15.10 13.95
C GLY A 269 -6.87 -16.37 13.44
N PRO A 270 -7.40 -17.55 13.79
CA PRO A 270 -6.78 -18.82 13.45
C PRO A 270 -6.96 -19.23 11.97
N LEU A 271 -8.02 -18.77 11.29
CA LEU A 271 -8.40 -19.19 9.95
C LEU A 271 -8.66 -18.04 8.97
N GLY A 272 -8.44 -16.78 9.39
CA GLY A 272 -8.69 -15.62 8.56
C GLY A 272 -7.87 -15.62 7.26
N GLN A 273 -8.53 -15.40 6.14
CA GLN A 273 -7.95 -15.35 4.79
C GLN A 273 -8.24 -14.02 4.11
N THR A 274 -7.34 -13.63 3.22
CA THR A 274 -7.58 -12.55 2.25
C THR A 274 -7.70 -13.16 0.86
N VAL A 275 -8.84 -12.99 0.22
CA VAL A 275 -9.10 -13.41 -1.16
C VAL A 275 -8.90 -12.21 -2.08
N THR A 276 -8.01 -12.32 -3.06
CA THR A 276 -7.74 -11.28 -4.06
C THR A 276 -8.08 -11.79 -5.46
N ALA A 277 -8.99 -11.12 -6.14
CA ALA A 277 -9.40 -11.41 -7.51
C ALA A 277 -9.26 -10.14 -8.37
N GLY A 278 -8.24 -10.08 -9.20
CA GLY A 278 -7.92 -8.86 -9.95
C GLY A 278 -7.72 -7.65 -9.01
N ARG A 279 -8.58 -6.62 -9.11
CA ARG A 279 -8.51 -5.42 -8.25
C ARG A 279 -9.32 -5.52 -6.95
N HIS A 280 -10.05 -6.60 -6.76
CA HIS A 280 -10.96 -6.77 -5.63
C HIS A 280 -10.30 -7.62 -4.56
N SER A 281 -10.47 -7.22 -3.31
CA SER A 281 -10.04 -7.97 -2.13
C SER A 281 -11.19 -8.07 -1.16
N LEU A 282 -11.37 -9.26 -0.59
CA LEU A 282 -12.39 -9.51 0.42
C LEU A 282 -11.82 -10.46 1.48
N PRO A 283 -12.24 -10.36 2.76
CA PRO A 283 -11.89 -11.32 3.78
C PRO A 283 -12.67 -12.63 3.57
N ALA A 284 -12.13 -13.73 4.10
CA ALA A 284 -12.85 -14.97 4.29
C ALA A 284 -12.43 -15.61 5.62
N ASP A 285 -13.36 -16.28 6.30
CA ASP A 285 -13.11 -16.89 7.60
C ASP A 285 -14.16 -17.97 7.89
N GLU A 286 -14.03 -18.63 9.02
CA GLU A 286 -15.06 -19.49 9.60
C GLU A 286 -15.75 -18.79 10.76
N PRO A 287 -17.02 -19.13 11.08
CA PRO A 287 -17.72 -18.59 12.25
C PRO A 287 -17.07 -18.99 13.58
N VAL A 288 -17.34 -18.20 14.62
CA VAL A 288 -17.01 -18.58 16.01
C VAL A 288 -17.72 -19.87 16.39
N PRO A 289 -17.06 -20.84 17.07
CA PRO A 289 -15.74 -20.72 17.72
C PRO A 289 -14.55 -21.20 16.87
N ILE A 290 -14.75 -21.59 15.63
CA ILE A 290 -13.69 -22.17 14.76
C ILE A 290 -12.80 -21.04 14.21
N GLY A 291 -13.40 -20.00 13.68
CA GLY A 291 -12.76 -18.75 13.27
C GLY A 291 -13.14 -17.60 14.17
N VAL A 292 -13.02 -16.37 13.66
CA VAL A 292 -13.42 -15.13 14.34
C VAL A 292 -14.54 -14.39 13.60
N ASP A 293 -15.14 -15.02 12.57
CA ASP A 293 -16.25 -14.45 11.77
C ASP A 293 -15.86 -13.12 11.09
N SER A 294 -14.63 -13.03 10.60
CA SER A 294 -14.12 -11.82 9.93
C SER A 294 -14.54 -11.71 8.45
N GLY A 295 -15.16 -12.74 7.91
CA GLY A 295 -15.61 -12.77 6.51
C GLY A 295 -16.49 -13.99 6.19
N PRO A 296 -17.02 -14.07 4.94
CA PRO A 296 -17.81 -15.21 4.50
C PRO A 296 -16.99 -16.51 4.52
N THR A 297 -17.67 -17.64 4.78
CA THR A 297 -17.02 -18.95 4.71
C THR A 297 -16.67 -19.36 3.27
N PRO A 298 -15.77 -20.34 3.06
CA PRO A 298 -15.48 -20.85 1.72
C PRO A 298 -16.74 -21.35 0.97
N TYR A 299 -17.69 -21.95 1.67
CA TYR A 299 -18.96 -22.36 1.05
C TYR A 299 -19.86 -21.19 0.71
N ASP A 300 -19.88 -20.11 1.51
CA ASP A 300 -20.60 -18.87 1.17
C ASP A 300 -20.05 -18.25 -0.10
N LEU A 301 -18.71 -18.27 -0.29
CA LEU A 301 -18.07 -17.78 -1.51
C LEU A 301 -18.46 -18.63 -2.72
N LEU A 302 -18.53 -19.94 -2.57
CA LEU A 302 -19.00 -20.86 -3.63
C LEU A 302 -20.45 -20.57 -4.02
N LEU A 303 -21.33 -20.41 -3.04
CA LEU A 303 -22.73 -20.06 -3.24
C LEU A 303 -22.89 -18.66 -3.85
N ALA A 304 -22.09 -17.69 -3.40
CA ALA A 304 -22.07 -16.35 -3.96
C ALA A 304 -21.67 -16.35 -5.43
N ALA A 305 -20.67 -17.15 -5.81
CA ALA A 305 -20.25 -17.32 -7.20
C ALA A 305 -21.39 -17.87 -8.08
N LEU A 306 -22.10 -18.90 -7.60
CA LEU A 306 -23.25 -19.48 -8.30
C LEU A 306 -24.41 -18.48 -8.38
N GLY A 307 -24.71 -17.76 -7.29
CA GLY A 307 -25.78 -16.77 -7.24
C GLY A 307 -25.54 -15.58 -8.16
N ALA A 308 -24.34 -15.01 -8.11
CA ALA A 308 -23.93 -13.92 -8.98
C ALA A 308 -24.00 -14.30 -10.46
N CYS A 309 -23.43 -15.47 -10.81
CA CYS A 309 -23.47 -15.97 -12.19
C CYS A 309 -24.90 -16.21 -12.68
N THR A 310 -25.77 -16.79 -11.83
CA THR A 310 -27.18 -16.98 -12.14
C THR A 310 -27.88 -15.65 -12.42
N SER A 311 -27.77 -14.68 -11.51
CA SER A 311 -28.40 -13.36 -11.64
C SER A 311 -27.93 -12.63 -12.89
N MET A 312 -26.61 -12.60 -13.16
CA MET A 312 -26.04 -11.99 -14.35
C MET A 312 -26.55 -12.65 -15.64
N THR A 313 -26.63 -13.99 -15.67
CA THR A 313 -27.11 -14.76 -16.83
C THR A 313 -28.58 -14.42 -17.12
N LEU A 314 -29.43 -14.32 -16.11
CA LEU A 314 -30.82 -13.95 -16.24
C LEU A 314 -30.98 -12.50 -16.75
N ARG A 315 -30.19 -11.57 -16.20
CA ARG A 315 -30.17 -10.18 -16.63
C ARG A 315 -29.79 -10.07 -18.12
N MET A 316 -28.66 -10.68 -18.51
CA MET A 316 -28.22 -10.67 -19.90
C MET A 316 -29.25 -11.27 -20.87
N TYR A 317 -29.96 -12.32 -20.46
CA TYR A 317 -31.03 -12.91 -21.27
C TYR A 317 -32.24 -11.98 -21.38
N ALA A 318 -32.68 -11.39 -20.25
CA ALA A 318 -33.81 -10.46 -20.22
C ALA A 318 -33.54 -9.24 -21.09
N ASP A 319 -32.36 -8.63 -20.95
CA ASP A 319 -31.96 -7.44 -21.74
C ASP A 319 -31.95 -7.78 -23.26
N ARG A 320 -31.37 -8.92 -23.64
CA ARG A 320 -31.34 -9.36 -25.04
C ARG A 320 -32.72 -9.62 -25.62
N LYS A 321 -33.66 -10.05 -24.78
CA LYS A 321 -35.05 -10.34 -25.16
C LYS A 321 -36.03 -9.22 -24.87
N GLN A 322 -35.52 -8.09 -24.34
CA GLN A 322 -36.31 -6.93 -23.94
C GLN A 322 -37.46 -7.30 -23.01
N LEU A 323 -37.19 -8.22 -22.05
CA LEU A 323 -38.17 -8.60 -21.03
C LEU A 323 -38.22 -7.52 -19.92
N PRO A 324 -39.39 -7.20 -19.38
CA PRO A 324 -39.56 -6.22 -18.30
C PRO A 324 -39.16 -6.83 -16.95
N LEU A 325 -37.88 -7.13 -16.78
CA LEU A 325 -37.30 -7.69 -15.58
C LEU A 325 -36.62 -6.56 -14.78
N ASP A 326 -37.18 -6.19 -13.64
CA ASP A 326 -36.64 -5.11 -12.80
C ASP A 326 -35.51 -5.57 -11.92
N ARG A 327 -35.71 -6.68 -11.20
CA ARG A 327 -34.74 -7.22 -10.25
C ARG A 327 -34.69 -8.73 -10.26
N VAL A 328 -33.50 -9.29 -10.00
CA VAL A 328 -33.28 -10.71 -9.74
C VAL A 328 -32.65 -10.86 -8.38
N THR A 329 -33.29 -11.65 -7.51
CA THR A 329 -32.73 -12.07 -6.23
C THR A 329 -32.54 -13.58 -6.25
N VAL A 330 -31.32 -14.05 -5.87
CA VAL A 330 -31.00 -15.46 -5.83
C VAL A 330 -30.58 -15.81 -4.41
N GLN A 331 -31.34 -16.67 -3.76
CA GLN A 331 -31.02 -17.23 -2.45
C GLN A 331 -30.51 -18.65 -2.62
N LEU A 332 -29.41 -18.97 -1.94
CA LEU A 332 -28.79 -20.30 -2.02
C LEU A 332 -28.51 -20.84 -0.63
N ARG A 333 -28.62 -22.15 -0.51
CA ARG A 333 -28.29 -22.88 0.70
C ARG A 333 -27.53 -24.14 0.33
N HIS A 334 -26.45 -24.43 1.06
CA HIS A 334 -25.75 -25.70 1.00
C HIS A 334 -26.16 -26.60 2.16
N SER A 335 -26.29 -27.87 1.90
CA SER A 335 -26.53 -28.92 2.91
C SER A 335 -25.97 -30.24 2.43
N ARG A 336 -25.75 -31.19 3.35
CA ARG A 336 -25.42 -32.56 3.01
C ARG A 336 -26.66 -33.44 3.24
N ILE A 337 -26.91 -34.32 2.29
CA ILE A 337 -28.01 -35.26 2.34
C ILE A 337 -27.49 -36.69 2.10
N HIS A 338 -28.22 -37.72 2.52
CA HIS A 338 -27.94 -39.08 2.12
C HIS A 338 -28.21 -39.28 0.62
N ALA A 339 -27.33 -40.01 -0.04
CA ALA A 339 -27.45 -40.29 -1.50
C ALA A 339 -28.78 -40.97 -1.85
N GLU A 340 -29.30 -41.79 -0.96
CA GLU A 340 -30.58 -42.48 -1.07
C GLU A 340 -31.78 -41.50 -1.17
N ASP A 341 -31.65 -40.31 -0.60
CA ASP A 341 -32.69 -39.27 -0.62
C ASP A 341 -32.65 -38.42 -1.90
N CYS A 342 -31.76 -38.71 -2.85
CA CYS A 342 -31.65 -37.99 -4.10
C CYS A 342 -32.13 -38.82 -5.28
N ALA A 343 -33.35 -38.54 -5.76
CA ALA A 343 -33.96 -39.29 -6.84
C ALA A 343 -33.23 -39.14 -8.20
N SER A 344 -32.57 -38.01 -8.44
CA SER A 344 -31.91 -37.65 -9.72
C SER A 344 -30.39 -37.80 -9.70
N CYS A 345 -29.78 -38.24 -8.57
CA CYS A 345 -28.33 -38.34 -8.46
C CYS A 345 -27.79 -39.70 -8.92
N GLU A 346 -26.59 -39.71 -9.50
CA GLU A 346 -25.91 -40.92 -9.94
C GLU A 346 -25.33 -41.71 -8.76
N THR A 347 -24.78 -41.03 -7.76
CA THR A 347 -24.28 -41.65 -6.53
C THR A 347 -25.44 -42.21 -5.71
N LYS A 348 -25.33 -43.47 -5.29
CA LYS A 348 -26.41 -44.18 -4.58
C LYS A 348 -26.13 -44.46 -3.12
N THR A 349 -24.92 -44.28 -2.65
CA THR A 349 -24.51 -44.51 -1.24
C THR A 349 -23.67 -43.39 -0.71
N GLY A 350 -23.76 -43.13 0.61
CA GLY A 350 -22.99 -42.09 1.28
C GLY A 350 -23.72 -40.75 1.34
N LEU A 351 -22.96 -39.66 1.55
CA LEU A 351 -23.49 -38.31 1.62
C LEU A 351 -23.20 -37.56 0.32
N LEU A 352 -24.15 -36.72 -0.09
CA LEU A 352 -24.08 -35.83 -1.23
C LEU A 352 -24.19 -34.37 -0.76
N ASP A 353 -23.44 -33.49 -1.41
CA ASP A 353 -23.62 -32.07 -1.27
C ASP A 353 -24.83 -31.61 -2.09
N ARG A 354 -25.77 -30.91 -1.44
CA ARG A 354 -26.96 -30.36 -2.07
C ARG A 354 -26.89 -28.83 -2.01
N ILE A 355 -27.07 -28.18 -3.17
CA ILE A 355 -27.24 -26.73 -3.24
C ILE A 355 -28.68 -26.46 -3.67
N GLU A 356 -29.46 -25.86 -2.79
CA GLU A 356 -30.80 -25.38 -3.07
C GLU A 356 -30.73 -23.92 -3.53
N ARG A 357 -31.45 -23.59 -4.61
CA ARG A 357 -31.46 -22.27 -5.21
C ARG A 357 -32.89 -21.78 -5.42
N THR A 358 -33.26 -20.70 -4.74
CA THR A 358 -34.53 -20.00 -4.92
C THR A 358 -34.30 -18.71 -5.68
N ILE A 359 -35.05 -18.48 -6.77
CA ILE A 359 -34.93 -17.30 -7.63
C ILE A 359 -36.19 -16.48 -7.53
N HIS A 360 -36.05 -15.23 -7.14
CA HIS A 360 -37.12 -14.25 -7.13
C HIS A 360 -36.94 -13.27 -8.30
N LEU A 361 -37.99 -13.08 -9.09
CA LEU A 361 -38.00 -12.24 -10.28
C LEU A 361 -39.04 -11.12 -10.10
N ASP A 362 -38.57 -9.89 -9.98
CA ASP A 362 -39.41 -8.70 -9.95
C ASP A 362 -39.53 -8.14 -11.36
N GLY A 363 -40.70 -7.64 -11.69
CA GLY A 363 -41.02 -7.05 -13.01
C GLY A 363 -42.34 -7.57 -13.55
N ASP A 364 -42.88 -6.88 -14.57
CA ASP A 364 -44.15 -7.21 -15.23
C ASP A 364 -43.97 -8.37 -16.24
N LEU A 365 -43.63 -9.53 -15.72
CA LEU A 365 -43.31 -10.74 -16.46
C LEU A 365 -44.55 -11.67 -16.55
N THR A 366 -44.83 -12.19 -17.75
CA THR A 366 -45.82 -13.26 -17.90
C THR A 366 -45.38 -14.59 -17.27
N PRO A 367 -46.29 -15.50 -16.95
CA PRO A 367 -45.96 -16.84 -16.45
C PRO A 367 -44.96 -17.56 -17.33
N GLU A 368 -45.10 -17.50 -18.64
CA GLU A 368 -44.23 -18.16 -19.63
C GLU A 368 -42.86 -17.54 -19.65
N GLN A 369 -42.76 -16.22 -19.48
CA GLN A 369 -41.47 -15.52 -19.36
C GLN A 369 -40.72 -15.91 -18.06
N ARG A 370 -41.45 -16.04 -16.95
CA ARG A 370 -40.89 -16.51 -15.66
C ARG A 370 -40.37 -17.94 -15.79
N GLU A 371 -41.17 -18.86 -16.34
CA GLU A 371 -40.75 -20.23 -16.56
C GLU A 371 -39.51 -20.30 -17.45
N ARG A 372 -39.49 -19.49 -18.52
CA ARG A 372 -38.33 -19.43 -19.41
C ARG A 372 -37.08 -18.93 -18.73
N LEU A 373 -37.18 -17.92 -17.88
CA LEU A 373 -36.06 -17.40 -17.10
C LEU A 373 -35.53 -18.47 -16.14
N LEU A 374 -36.38 -19.25 -15.48
CA LEU A 374 -35.94 -20.36 -14.62
C LEU A 374 -35.16 -21.40 -15.40
N GLN A 375 -35.59 -21.78 -16.65
CA GLN A 375 -34.84 -22.67 -17.53
C GLN A 375 -33.48 -22.09 -17.95
N ILE A 376 -33.35 -20.75 -18.06
CA ILE A 376 -32.10 -20.06 -18.38
C ILE A 376 -31.17 -20.06 -17.19
N ALA A 377 -31.67 -20.02 -15.96
CA ALA A 377 -30.86 -20.10 -14.75
C ALA A 377 -29.97 -21.34 -14.70
N ASP A 378 -30.44 -22.47 -15.22
CA ASP A 378 -29.66 -23.70 -15.27
C ASP A 378 -28.55 -23.70 -16.34
N LYS A 379 -28.53 -22.70 -17.22
CA LYS A 379 -27.51 -22.50 -18.25
C LYS A 379 -26.37 -21.59 -17.82
N CYS A 380 -26.41 -21.11 -16.60
CA CYS A 380 -25.33 -20.27 -16.08
C CYS A 380 -24.01 -21.06 -16.08
N PRO A 381 -22.89 -20.46 -16.50
CA PRO A 381 -21.58 -21.13 -16.58
C PRO A 381 -21.15 -21.83 -15.29
N VAL A 382 -21.27 -21.16 -14.13
CA VAL A 382 -20.89 -21.76 -12.84
C VAL A 382 -21.77 -22.96 -12.50
N HIS A 383 -23.07 -22.93 -12.76
CA HIS A 383 -23.95 -24.09 -12.58
C HIS A 383 -23.45 -25.27 -13.43
N ARG A 384 -23.08 -25.03 -14.69
CA ARG A 384 -22.58 -26.08 -15.57
C ARG A 384 -21.26 -26.65 -15.07
N THR A 385 -20.34 -25.79 -14.59
CA THR A 385 -19.09 -26.24 -14.01
C THR A 385 -19.31 -27.12 -12.78
N LEU A 386 -20.20 -26.73 -11.87
CA LEU A 386 -20.51 -27.52 -10.67
C LEU A 386 -21.17 -28.88 -10.98
N LYS A 387 -21.79 -29.06 -12.14
CA LYS A 387 -22.39 -30.31 -12.58
C LYS A 387 -21.50 -31.13 -13.51
N SER A 388 -20.33 -30.63 -13.90
CA SER A 388 -19.37 -31.34 -14.73
C SER A 388 -18.25 -31.96 -13.90
N GLU A 389 -17.50 -32.85 -14.51
CA GLU A 389 -16.24 -33.31 -13.95
C GLU A 389 -15.23 -32.15 -13.89
N ILE A 390 -14.51 -32.04 -12.78
CA ILE A 390 -13.53 -30.99 -12.54
C ILE A 390 -12.16 -31.64 -12.27
N ASP A 391 -11.16 -31.32 -13.09
CA ASP A 391 -9.76 -31.72 -12.87
C ASP A 391 -9.07 -30.64 -12.00
N ILE A 392 -8.68 -30.98 -10.77
CA ILE A 392 -7.97 -30.10 -9.83
C ILE A 392 -6.53 -30.60 -9.71
N ARG A 393 -5.58 -29.75 -10.12
CA ARG A 393 -4.14 -30.05 -10.03
C ARG A 393 -3.46 -29.17 -9.01
N THR A 394 -2.66 -29.78 -8.15
CA THR A 394 -1.90 -29.08 -7.10
C THR A 394 -0.41 -29.18 -7.41
N THR A 395 0.29 -28.06 -7.37
CA THR A 395 1.76 -27.95 -7.50
C THR A 395 2.29 -27.06 -6.38
N GLU A 396 3.48 -27.37 -5.89
CA GLU A 396 4.26 -26.50 -5.01
C GLU A 396 5.11 -25.56 -5.89
N SER A 397 5.21 -24.26 -5.50
CA SER A 397 5.99 -23.24 -6.22
C SER A 397 7.28 -22.92 -5.51
#